data_094a4bd4138bbc351a626150de85f35c
#
_entry.id   094a4bd4138bbc351a626150de85f35c
#
_cell.length_a   1.000
_cell.length_b   1.000
_cell.length_c   1.000
_cell.angle_alpha   90.00
_cell.angle_beta   90.00
_cell.angle_gamma   90.00
#
_symmetry.space_group_name_H-M   'P 1'
#
loop_
_entity.id
_entity.type
_entity.pdbx_description
1 polymer ?
#
loop_
_entity_poly.entity_id
_entity_poly.type
_entity_poly.pdbx_seq_one_letter_code
_entity_poly.pdbx_strand_id
1 'polypeptide(L)'
;EFMYVGEDIIISKKDFRKVGFDIRFHLLPSTNAIKTQDKRSILLQLKNSGWRFTCNHKNFGIETGLYFGKKDSYSENKNIYVNGEITKEEEIIRWEIKRI
;
A
#
# COMPACT_ATOMS: atom_id res chain seq x y z
N GLU A 1 8.81 15.13 -9.86
CA GLU A 1 7.78 15.31 -8.86
C GLU A 1 8.16 14.68 -7.54
N PHE A 2 7.82 15.32 -6.44
CA PHE A 2 8.28 14.91 -5.11
C PHE A 2 7.21 14.31 -4.22
N MET A 3 5.98 14.24 -4.68
CA MET A 3 4.88 13.72 -3.89
C MET A 3 3.78 13.17 -4.78
N TYR A 4 3.23 12.02 -4.38
CA TYR A 4 2.06 11.43 -4.99
C TYR A 4 1.01 11.24 -3.92
N VAL A 5 -0.21 11.65 -4.19
CA VAL A 5 -1.33 11.50 -3.27
C VAL A 5 -2.50 10.86 -3.99
N GLY A 6 -3.32 10.16 -3.26
CA GLY A 6 -4.50 9.56 -3.82
C GLY A 6 -5.55 9.24 -2.78
N GLU A 7 -6.72 8.93 -3.27
CA GLU A 7 -7.85 8.53 -2.45
C GLU A 7 -8.58 7.38 -3.12
N ASP A 8 -8.95 6.41 -2.32
CA ASP A 8 -9.84 5.32 -2.73
C ASP A 8 -11.10 5.43 -1.91
N ILE A 9 -12.24 5.47 -2.58
CA ILE A 9 -13.55 5.59 -1.95
C ILE A 9 -14.20 4.22 -1.96
N ILE A 10 -14.53 3.73 -0.77
CA ILE A 10 -15.16 2.43 -0.61
C ILE A 10 -16.60 2.64 -0.18
N ILE A 11 -17.53 2.16 -0.99
CA ILE A 11 -18.95 2.36 -0.77
C ILE A 11 -19.63 1.01 -0.51
N SER A 12 -20.37 0.94 0.59
CA SER A 12 -21.22 -0.20 0.87
C SER A 12 -22.67 0.20 0.54
N LYS A 13 -23.23 -0.39 -0.50
CA LYS A 13 -24.58 -0.04 -0.97
C LYS A 13 -25.70 -0.80 -0.29
N LYS A 14 -25.37 -1.79 0.52
CA LYS A 14 -26.42 -2.65 1.12
C LYS A 14 -26.26 -2.76 2.63
N ASP A 15 -27.31 -2.40 3.31
CA ASP A 15 -27.73 -2.91 4.61
C ASP A 15 -26.67 -2.99 5.70
N PHE A 16 -25.80 -2.01 5.83
CA PHE A 16 -24.94 -1.91 7.00
C PHE A 16 -24.08 -3.16 7.25
N ARG A 17 -23.89 -4.00 6.23
CA ARG A 17 -22.99 -5.13 6.36
C ARG A 17 -21.55 -4.67 6.24
N LYS A 18 -20.67 -5.33 6.99
CA LYS A 18 -19.23 -5.10 6.86
C LYS A 18 -18.77 -5.47 5.45
N VAL A 19 -18.10 -4.56 4.80
CA VAL A 19 -17.51 -4.79 3.48
C VAL A 19 -16.00 -4.82 3.63
N GLY A 20 -15.40 -5.93 3.25
CA GLY A 20 -13.96 -6.06 3.23
C GLY A 20 -13.37 -5.31 2.03
N PHE A 21 -12.19 -4.73 2.20
CA PHE A 21 -11.47 -4.13 1.11
C PHE A 21 -9.99 -4.48 1.19
N ASP A 22 -9.32 -4.44 0.05
CA ASP A 22 -7.90 -4.75 -0.06
C ASP A 22 -7.31 -3.90 -1.19
N ILE A 23 -6.47 -2.95 -0.82
CA ILE A 23 -5.80 -2.07 -1.76
C ILE A 23 -4.32 -2.45 -1.76
N ARG A 24 -3.74 -2.62 -2.95
CA ARG A 24 -2.35 -3.02 -3.08
C ARG A 24 -1.58 -2.10 -4.00
N PHE A 25 -0.36 -1.78 -3.58
CA PHE A 25 0.59 -1.01 -4.38
C PHE A 25 1.76 -1.92 -4.70
N HIS A 26 1.93 -2.23 -5.98
CA HIS A 26 3.02 -3.09 -6.43
C HIS A 26 4.30 -2.28 -6.55
N LEU A 27 5.34 -2.71 -5.86
CA LEU A 27 6.63 -2.05 -5.90
C LEU A 27 7.55 -2.74 -6.91
N LEU A 28 8.48 -1.97 -7.47
CA LEU A 28 9.49 -2.54 -8.34
C LEU A 28 10.36 -3.54 -7.58
N PRO A 29 10.82 -4.62 -8.23
CA PRO A 29 11.56 -5.69 -7.53
C PRO A 29 12.76 -5.24 -6.73
N SER A 30 13.45 -4.18 -7.16
CA SER A 30 14.65 -3.68 -6.48
C SER A 30 14.36 -2.71 -5.34
N THR A 31 13.09 -2.47 -5.01
CA THR A 31 12.73 -1.54 -3.95
C THR A 31 12.82 -2.18 -2.58
N ASN A 32 13.53 -1.56 -1.66
CA ASN A 32 13.52 -1.96 -0.27
C ASN A 32 12.42 -1.20 0.46
N ALA A 33 11.63 -1.91 1.25
CA ALA A 33 10.51 -1.34 1.98
C ALA A 33 10.57 -1.77 3.43
N ILE A 34 10.45 -0.81 4.34
CA ILE A 34 10.52 -1.07 5.78
C ILE A 34 9.41 -0.27 6.47
N LYS A 35 8.61 -0.94 7.29
CA LYS A 35 7.62 -0.26 8.12
C LYS A 35 8.34 0.38 9.31
N THR A 36 8.02 1.64 9.62
CA THR A 36 8.65 2.35 10.72
C THR A 36 8.29 1.75 12.08
N GLN A 37 9.13 2.00 13.09
CA GLN A 37 8.89 1.48 14.44
C GLN A 37 7.59 1.97 15.04
N ASP A 38 7.20 3.21 14.75
CA ASP A 38 5.94 3.77 15.21
C ASP A 38 4.73 3.21 14.45
N LYS A 39 4.97 2.41 13.42
CA LYS A 39 3.94 1.76 12.60
C LYS A 39 3.04 2.72 11.84
N ARG A 40 3.50 3.95 11.62
CA ARG A 40 2.73 5.00 10.93
C ARG A 40 3.11 5.18 9.48
N SER A 41 4.26 4.67 9.07
CA SER A 41 4.79 4.90 7.73
C SER A 41 5.50 3.68 7.20
N ILE A 42 5.70 3.66 5.88
CA ILE A 42 6.60 2.72 5.24
C ILE A 42 7.65 3.53 4.51
N LEU A 43 8.92 3.23 4.77
CA LEU A 43 10.05 3.85 4.08
C LEU A 43 10.40 3.00 2.87
N LEU A 44 10.52 3.64 1.72
CA LEU A 44 10.85 3.02 0.45
C LEU A 44 12.22 3.51 0.02
N GLN A 45 13.15 2.60 -0.23
CA GLN A 45 14.48 2.91 -0.71
C GLN A 45 14.65 2.39 -2.12
N LEU A 46 14.76 3.31 -3.06
CA LEU A 46 15.12 3.03 -4.43
C LEU A 46 16.62 3.31 -4.62
N LYS A 47 17.13 3.04 -5.81
CA LYS A 47 18.56 3.16 -6.09
C LYS A 47 19.14 4.53 -5.73
N ASN A 48 18.44 5.60 -6.08
CA ASN A 48 18.94 6.97 -5.90
C ASN A 48 18.02 7.87 -5.08
N SER A 49 17.00 7.32 -4.45
CA SER A 49 16.04 8.15 -3.72
C SER A 49 15.33 7.37 -2.63
N GLY A 50 14.90 8.09 -1.62
CA GLY A 50 14.09 7.55 -0.56
C GLY A 50 12.71 8.19 -0.56
N TRP A 51 11.70 7.41 -0.22
CA TRP A 51 10.32 7.83 -0.21
C TRP A 51 9.62 7.35 1.05
N ARG A 52 8.55 8.01 1.42
CA ARG A 52 7.73 7.63 2.58
C ARG A 52 6.28 7.49 2.15
N PHE A 53 5.71 6.34 2.47
CA PHE A 53 4.28 6.06 2.28
C PHE A 53 3.55 6.24 3.61
N THR A 54 2.42 6.94 3.57
CA THR A 54 1.52 7.08 4.70
C THR A 54 0.08 6.94 4.22
N CYS A 55 -0.81 6.53 5.10
CA CYS A 55 -2.24 6.52 4.81
C CYS A 55 -3.03 6.78 6.09
N ASN A 56 -4.31 7.10 5.92
CA ASN A 56 -5.19 7.39 7.04
C ASN A 56 -5.81 6.13 7.67
N HIS A 57 -5.49 4.94 7.15
CA HIS A 57 -5.97 3.69 7.69
C HIS A 57 -4.86 2.99 8.48
N LYS A 58 -5.20 2.41 9.62
CA LYS A 58 -4.20 1.81 10.51
C LYS A 58 -3.72 0.43 10.07
N ASN A 59 -4.51 -0.27 9.27
CA ASN A 59 -4.17 -1.64 8.87
C ASN A 59 -3.51 -1.67 7.50
N PHE A 60 -2.23 -1.37 7.48
CA PHE A 60 -1.41 -1.43 6.28
C PHE A 60 -0.07 -2.07 6.62
N GLY A 61 0.61 -2.55 5.61
CA GLY A 61 1.92 -3.18 5.80
C GLY A 61 2.57 -3.56 4.49
N ILE A 62 3.56 -4.43 4.60
CA ILE A 62 4.35 -4.90 3.48
C ILE A 62 4.15 -6.40 3.35
N GLU A 63 3.95 -6.84 2.12
CA GLU A 63 3.86 -8.26 1.81
C GLU A 63 4.86 -8.57 0.69
N THR A 64 5.39 -9.79 0.70
CA THR A 64 6.31 -10.25 -0.33
C THR A 64 5.57 -11.15 -1.29
N GLY A 65 5.71 -10.85 -2.59
CA GLY A 65 5.15 -11.66 -3.65
C GLY A 65 6.25 -12.22 -4.54
N LEU A 66 5.86 -13.13 -5.42
CA LEU A 66 6.75 -13.67 -6.43
C LEU A 66 6.33 -13.14 -7.80
N TYR A 67 7.29 -12.72 -8.57
CA TYR A 67 7.08 -12.22 -9.91
C TYR A 67 7.77 -13.15 -10.91
N PHE A 68 7.02 -13.72 -11.83
CA PHE A 68 7.55 -14.59 -12.88
C PHE A 68 7.69 -13.76 -14.15
N GLY A 69 8.91 -13.33 -14.43
CA GLY A 69 9.19 -12.49 -15.60
C GLY A 69 9.39 -13.29 -16.86
N LYS A 70 10.52 -13.94 -16.98
CA LYS A 70 10.89 -14.73 -18.16
C LYS A 70 11.15 -16.17 -17.77
N LYS A 71 11.08 -17.06 -18.79
CA LYS A 71 11.36 -18.50 -18.68
C LYS A 71 12.09 -18.92 -17.41
N ASP A 72 11.40 -19.66 -16.57
CA ASP A 72 11.96 -20.29 -15.37
C ASP A 72 12.64 -19.35 -14.38
N SER A 73 12.57 -18.05 -14.61
CA SER A 73 13.11 -17.07 -13.68
C SER A 73 11.99 -16.38 -12.91
N TYR A 74 12.25 -16.15 -11.66
CA TYR A 74 11.33 -15.39 -10.82
C TYR A 74 12.11 -14.42 -9.99
N SER A 75 11.47 -13.35 -9.57
CA SER A 75 12.03 -12.41 -8.62
C SER A 75 11.03 -12.13 -7.52
N GLU A 76 11.56 -11.90 -6.33
CA GLU A 76 10.77 -11.46 -5.21
C GLU A 76 10.46 -9.98 -5.37
N ASN A 77 9.20 -9.60 -5.20
CA ASN A 77 8.85 -8.20 -5.14
C ASN A 77 7.98 -7.95 -3.91
N LYS A 78 7.97 -6.71 -3.47
CA LYS A 78 7.20 -6.31 -2.30
C LYS A 78 6.01 -5.49 -2.73
N ASN A 79 4.94 -5.63 -1.98
CA ASN A 79 3.72 -4.86 -2.18
C ASN A 79 3.38 -4.16 -0.87
N ILE A 80 2.85 -2.96 -0.98
CA ILE A 80 2.22 -2.29 0.15
C ILE A 80 0.75 -2.66 0.08
N TYR A 81 0.17 -3.08 1.20
CA TYR A 81 -1.25 -3.36 1.28
C TYR A 81 -1.92 -2.44 2.29
N VAL A 82 -3.17 -2.11 2.02
CA VAL A 82 -4.07 -1.46 2.98
C VAL A 82 -5.36 -2.26 2.92
N ASN A 83 -5.75 -2.88 4.02
CA ASN A 83 -6.95 -3.68 4.02
C ASN A 83 -7.73 -3.52 5.32
N GLY A 84 -8.96 -3.99 5.30
CA GLY A 84 -9.82 -3.91 6.46
C GLY A 84 -11.28 -4.10 6.08
N GLU A 85 -12.13 -3.67 6.99
CA GLU A 85 -13.58 -3.71 6.79
C GLU A 85 -14.16 -2.34 7.06
N ILE A 86 -15.12 -1.92 6.24
CA ILE A 86 -15.87 -0.72 6.51
C ILE A 86 -17.19 -1.10 7.15
N THR A 87 -17.60 -0.31 8.14
CA THR A 87 -18.89 -0.46 8.82
C THR A 87 -19.81 0.71 8.54
N LYS A 88 -19.34 1.63 7.73
CA LYS A 88 -20.06 2.83 7.30
C LYS A 88 -20.52 2.67 5.86
N GLU A 89 -21.45 3.50 5.47
CA GLU A 89 -21.91 3.52 4.09
C GLU A 89 -20.79 3.89 3.12
N GLU A 90 -19.89 4.76 3.55
CA GLU A 90 -18.76 5.20 2.74
C GLU A 90 -17.53 5.41 3.61
N GLU A 91 -16.37 5.05 3.10
CA GLU A 91 -15.09 5.35 3.74
C GLU A 91 -14.09 5.77 2.68
N ILE A 92 -13.30 6.79 2.98
CA ILE A 92 -12.29 7.31 2.08
C ILE A 92 -10.92 6.92 2.63
N ILE A 93 -10.15 6.19 1.83
CA ILE A 93 -8.78 5.83 2.16
C ILE A 93 -7.86 6.82 1.45
N ARG A 94 -7.17 7.64 2.21
CA ARG A 94 -6.21 8.61 1.67
C ARG A 94 -4.80 8.11 1.90
N TRP A 95 -3.99 8.19 0.87
CA TRP A 95 -2.60 7.79 0.94
C TRP A 95 -1.70 8.83 0.30
N GLU A 96 -0.43 8.81 0.71
CA GLU A 96 0.56 9.74 0.22
C GLU A 96 1.91 9.03 0.11
N ILE A 97 2.61 9.28 -0.98
CA ILE A 97 4.00 8.85 -1.16
C ILE A 97 4.82 10.10 -1.39
N LYS A 98 5.69 10.41 -0.46
CA LYS A 98 6.47 11.63 -0.48
C LYS A 98 7.96 11.32 -0.50
N ARG A 99 8.70 12.02 -1.37
CA ARG A 99 10.15 11.89 -1.43
C ARG A 99 10.77 12.52 -0.18
N ILE A 100 11.72 11.78 0.39
CA ILE A 100 12.44 12.23 1.56
C ILE A 100 13.65 13.08 1.13
#